data_b0b271697bae9db78991d90b740562c6
#
_entry.id   b0b271697bae9db78991d90b740562c6
#
_cell.length_a   1.000
_cell.length_b   1.000
_cell.length_c   1.000
_cell.angle_alpha   90.00
_cell.angle_beta   90.00
_cell.angle_gamma   90.00
#
_symmetry.space_group_name_H-M   'P 1'
#
loop_
_entity.id
_entity.type
_entity.pdbx_description
1 polymer ?
#
loop_
_entity_poly.entity_id
_entity_poly.type
_entity_poly.pdbx_seq_one_letter_code
_entity_poly.pdbx_strand_id
1 'polypeptide(L)'
;MATPSISHRLAEAAVALFDENGYDETTVDDIAARAGVSRSTFFRYYRSKEDAVFPDHDTLLATVDARLRASTADTAIVAVTDAVRIVLAHYVEDAEVSLRRYRLVGRVPALRAREIASVARYQRLFREFIGEWLAGSPDADLRAELMAASVVAAHNQVLRGWLRAGGTHDPFPPLDHALGYVIATFRHLERPQDGKDQVVVATFSRSASPQAVMEAIQDHLGSRP
;
A
#
# COMPACT_ATOMS: atom_id res chain seq x y z
N MET A 1 18.71 25.87 -6.42
CA MET A 1 17.58 25.00 -6.72
C MET A 1 18.06 23.99 -7.77
N ALA A 2 17.93 22.69 -7.52
CA ALA A 2 18.29 21.66 -8.50
C ALA A 2 17.32 21.74 -9.69
N THR A 3 17.84 21.59 -10.91
CA THR A 3 17.01 21.53 -12.12
C THR A 3 16.12 20.27 -12.05
N PRO A 4 14.78 20.38 -12.26
CA PRO A 4 13.91 19.22 -12.24
C PRO A 4 14.36 18.15 -13.23
N SER A 5 14.23 16.87 -12.85
CA SER A 5 14.57 15.75 -13.75
C SER A 5 13.72 15.79 -15.01
N ILE A 6 14.19 15.17 -16.09
CA ILE A 6 13.41 15.06 -17.35
C ILE A 6 12.09 14.34 -17.09
N SER A 7 12.10 13.29 -16.28
CA SER A 7 10.89 12.55 -15.89
C SER A 7 9.88 13.47 -15.20
N HIS A 8 10.30 14.28 -14.23
CA HIS A 8 9.43 15.22 -13.53
C HIS A 8 8.83 16.26 -14.48
N ARG A 9 9.65 16.88 -15.37
CA ARG A 9 9.15 17.83 -16.37
C ARG A 9 8.12 17.24 -17.32
N LEU A 10 8.31 15.97 -17.73
CA LEU A 10 7.35 15.24 -18.58
C LEU A 10 6.04 14.98 -17.83
N ALA A 11 6.12 14.59 -16.54
CA ALA A 11 4.94 14.36 -15.70
C ALA A 11 4.14 15.65 -15.50
N GLU A 12 4.80 16.75 -15.16
CA GLU A 12 4.16 18.08 -15.03
C GLU A 12 3.51 18.52 -16.34
N ALA A 13 4.22 18.38 -17.47
CA ALA A 13 3.70 18.73 -18.78
C ALA A 13 2.46 17.93 -19.16
N ALA A 14 2.46 16.61 -18.89
CA ALA A 14 1.32 15.73 -19.16
C ALA A 14 0.09 16.12 -18.33
N VAL A 15 0.27 16.31 -17.03
CA VAL A 15 -0.81 16.70 -16.12
C VAL A 15 -1.38 18.07 -16.49
N ALA A 16 -0.52 19.04 -16.80
CA ALA A 16 -0.95 20.39 -17.19
C ALA A 16 -1.75 20.37 -18.51
N LEU A 17 -1.26 19.66 -19.53
CA LEU A 17 -1.93 19.57 -20.83
C LEU A 17 -3.26 18.81 -20.73
N PHE A 18 -3.36 17.77 -19.91
CA PHE A 18 -4.62 17.07 -19.71
C PHE A 18 -5.65 17.93 -18.99
N ASP A 19 -5.23 18.82 -18.08
CA ASP A 19 -6.13 19.80 -17.43
C ASP A 19 -6.54 20.91 -18.40
N GLU A 20 -5.63 21.42 -19.26
CA GLU A 20 -5.86 22.53 -20.17
C GLU A 20 -6.69 22.12 -21.41
N ASN A 21 -6.29 21.02 -22.07
CA ASN A 21 -6.82 20.63 -23.38
C ASN A 21 -7.73 19.39 -23.30
N GLY A 22 -7.71 18.67 -22.21
CA GLY A 22 -8.33 17.37 -22.06
C GLY A 22 -7.41 16.20 -22.46
N TYR A 23 -7.75 15.02 -21.96
CA TYR A 23 -6.94 13.81 -22.18
C TYR A 23 -6.91 13.37 -23.66
N ASP A 24 -8.04 13.38 -24.35
CA ASP A 24 -8.15 12.82 -25.70
C ASP A 24 -7.37 13.68 -26.71
N GLU A 25 -7.45 15.00 -26.57
CA GLU A 25 -6.82 15.97 -27.49
C GLU A 25 -5.32 16.15 -27.24
N THR A 26 -4.78 15.68 -26.12
CA THR A 26 -3.35 15.81 -25.79
C THR A 26 -2.55 14.64 -26.40
N THR A 27 -1.53 14.96 -27.18
CA THR A 27 -0.63 13.97 -27.79
C THR A 27 0.70 13.85 -27.04
N VAL A 28 1.46 12.77 -27.31
CA VAL A 28 2.84 12.63 -26.80
C VAL A 28 3.76 13.74 -27.32
N ASP A 29 3.51 14.21 -28.54
CA ASP A 29 4.30 15.30 -29.15
C ASP A 29 4.08 16.61 -28.40
N ASP A 30 2.86 16.92 -27.98
CA ASP A 30 2.55 18.10 -27.17
C ASP A 30 3.24 18.03 -25.80
N ILE A 31 3.20 16.86 -25.16
CA ILE A 31 3.85 16.64 -23.86
C ILE A 31 5.37 16.83 -23.99
N ALA A 32 5.98 16.20 -24.99
CA ALA A 32 7.41 16.31 -25.24
C ALA A 32 7.84 17.77 -25.53
N ALA A 33 7.08 18.45 -26.39
CA ALA A 33 7.32 19.86 -26.73
C ALA A 33 7.20 20.77 -25.49
N ARG A 34 6.15 20.61 -24.68
CA ARG A 34 5.94 21.37 -23.43
C ARG A 34 7.07 21.12 -22.41
N ALA A 35 7.57 19.90 -22.32
CA ALA A 35 8.69 19.53 -21.44
C ALA A 35 10.06 19.94 -22.00
N GLY A 36 10.16 20.47 -23.22
CA GLY A 36 11.40 20.86 -23.88
C GLY A 36 12.29 19.66 -24.21
N VAL A 37 11.70 18.55 -24.66
CA VAL A 37 12.43 17.34 -25.08
C VAL A 37 11.88 16.79 -26.42
N SER A 38 12.61 15.85 -27.01
CA SER A 38 12.13 15.17 -28.22
C SER A 38 11.12 14.05 -27.88
N ARG A 39 10.29 13.66 -28.87
CA ARG A 39 9.40 12.48 -28.81
C ARG A 39 10.17 11.21 -28.44
N SER A 40 11.37 11.00 -28.99
CA SER A 40 12.21 9.84 -28.67
C SER A 40 12.69 9.87 -27.20
N THR A 41 12.94 11.08 -26.65
CA THR A 41 13.25 11.25 -25.24
C THR A 41 12.06 10.90 -24.38
N PHE A 42 10.84 11.28 -24.74
CA PHE A 42 9.63 10.86 -24.03
C PHE A 42 9.56 9.32 -23.91
N PHE A 43 9.67 8.59 -25.03
CA PHE A 43 9.57 7.12 -25.06
C PHE A 43 10.72 6.38 -24.35
N ARG A 44 11.78 7.08 -23.98
CA ARG A 44 12.83 6.52 -23.12
C ARG A 44 12.39 6.46 -21.66
N TYR A 45 11.47 7.33 -21.23
CA TYR A 45 10.97 7.41 -19.85
C TYR A 45 9.59 6.77 -19.68
N TYR A 46 8.73 6.88 -20.67
CA TYR A 46 7.33 6.48 -20.60
C TYR A 46 6.89 5.72 -21.86
N ARG A 47 6.06 4.69 -21.69
CA ARG A 47 5.56 3.87 -22.79
C ARG A 47 4.34 4.49 -23.48
N SER A 48 3.57 5.31 -22.73
CA SER A 48 2.35 5.95 -23.20
C SER A 48 2.12 7.29 -22.50
N LYS A 49 1.18 8.09 -22.98
CA LYS A 49 0.83 9.37 -22.32
C LYS A 49 0.22 9.17 -20.93
N GLU A 50 -0.46 8.04 -20.72
CA GLU A 50 -1.00 7.65 -19.42
C GLU A 50 0.10 7.43 -18.39
N ASP A 51 1.19 6.78 -18.81
CA ASP A 51 2.31 6.49 -17.93
C ASP A 51 2.95 7.76 -17.36
N ALA A 52 2.97 8.83 -18.16
CA ALA A 52 3.56 10.10 -17.73
C ALA A 52 2.79 10.79 -16.58
N VAL A 53 1.54 10.42 -16.37
CA VAL A 53 0.73 10.97 -15.26
C VAL A 53 1.05 10.33 -13.91
N PHE A 54 1.54 9.08 -13.94
CA PHE A 54 1.80 8.31 -12.73
C PHE A 54 3.26 8.41 -12.28
N PRO A 55 3.54 8.18 -10.99
CA PRO A 55 4.92 8.05 -10.52
C PRO A 55 5.63 6.92 -11.26
N ASP A 56 6.96 6.98 -11.25
CA ASP A 56 7.76 5.82 -11.68
C ASP A 56 7.55 4.66 -10.69
N HIS A 57 6.48 3.92 -10.95
CA HIS A 57 6.12 2.77 -10.12
C HIS A 57 7.18 1.68 -10.15
N ASP A 58 8.02 1.59 -11.18
CA ASP A 58 9.07 0.57 -11.25
C ASP A 58 10.17 0.88 -10.24
N THR A 59 10.64 2.13 -10.20
CA THR A 59 11.59 2.59 -9.19
C THR A 59 11.01 2.52 -7.78
N LEU A 60 9.76 2.94 -7.60
CA LEU A 60 9.11 2.92 -6.29
C LEU A 60 8.89 1.48 -5.77
N LEU A 61 8.46 0.55 -6.64
CA LEU A 61 8.34 -0.88 -6.29
C LEU A 61 9.70 -1.49 -5.94
N ALA A 62 10.76 -1.14 -6.66
CA ALA A 62 12.10 -1.62 -6.33
C ALA A 62 12.57 -1.11 -4.95
N THR A 63 12.25 0.13 -4.59
CA THR A 63 12.54 0.71 -3.27
C THR A 63 11.76 -0.01 -2.16
N VAL A 64 10.49 -0.29 -2.39
CA VAL A 64 9.63 -1.06 -1.47
C VAL A 64 10.16 -2.49 -1.30
N ASP A 65 10.47 -3.19 -2.40
CA ASP A 65 11.02 -4.55 -2.36
C ASP A 65 12.35 -4.59 -1.58
N ALA A 66 13.25 -3.65 -1.84
CA ALA A 66 14.53 -3.56 -1.12
C ALA A 66 14.31 -3.37 0.39
N ARG A 67 13.33 -2.53 0.82
CA ARG A 67 12.99 -2.37 2.24
C ARG A 67 12.44 -3.65 2.85
N LEU A 68 11.59 -4.36 2.14
CA LEU A 68 11.03 -5.64 2.59
C LEU A 68 12.13 -6.70 2.75
N ARG A 69 12.99 -6.87 1.74
CA ARG A 69 14.09 -7.85 1.76
C ARG A 69 15.17 -7.55 2.78
N ALA A 70 15.32 -6.32 3.24
CA ALA A 70 16.24 -5.94 4.31
C ALA A 70 15.76 -6.35 5.72
N SER A 71 14.58 -6.98 5.84
CA SER A 71 14.01 -7.40 7.11
C SER A 71 14.33 -8.85 7.45
N THR A 72 14.17 -9.19 8.74
CA THR A 72 14.17 -10.55 9.26
C THR A 72 12.73 -10.96 9.60
N ALA A 73 12.52 -12.23 9.95
CA ALA A 73 11.21 -12.71 10.40
C ALA A 73 10.63 -11.88 11.56
N ASP A 74 11.48 -11.47 12.51
CA ASP A 74 11.07 -10.67 13.68
C ASP A 74 10.72 -9.22 13.33
N THR A 75 11.20 -8.71 12.21
CA THR A 75 11.00 -7.32 11.76
C THR A 75 10.09 -7.21 10.53
N ALA A 76 9.49 -8.31 10.07
CA ALA A 76 8.69 -8.36 8.85
C ALA A 76 7.49 -7.38 8.90
N ILE A 77 6.77 -7.32 10.02
CA ILE A 77 5.66 -6.38 10.22
C ILE A 77 6.13 -4.93 10.15
N VAL A 78 7.27 -4.61 10.77
CA VAL A 78 7.87 -3.27 10.71
C VAL A 78 8.24 -2.94 9.27
N ALA A 79 8.82 -3.89 8.53
CA ALA A 79 9.18 -3.70 7.13
C ALA A 79 7.95 -3.41 6.24
N VAL A 80 6.84 -4.12 6.45
CA VAL A 80 5.58 -3.85 5.73
C VAL A 80 5.08 -2.44 6.05
N THR A 81 5.08 -2.03 7.32
CA THR A 81 4.66 -0.69 7.72
C THR A 81 5.53 0.39 7.07
N ASP A 82 6.85 0.24 7.13
CA ASP A 82 7.78 1.21 6.52
C ASP A 82 7.62 1.26 5.00
N ALA A 83 7.43 0.11 4.35
CA ALA A 83 7.22 0.02 2.92
C ALA A 83 5.96 0.80 2.47
N VAL A 84 4.87 0.70 3.23
CA VAL A 84 3.65 1.48 2.99
C VAL A 84 3.89 2.98 3.20
N ARG A 85 4.66 3.35 4.22
CA ARG A 85 5.03 4.76 4.47
C ARG A 85 5.89 5.34 3.34
N ILE A 86 6.79 4.55 2.75
CA ILE A 86 7.58 4.95 1.56
C ILE A 86 6.64 5.30 0.41
N VAL A 87 5.63 4.48 0.14
CA VAL A 87 4.67 4.76 -0.93
C VAL A 87 3.88 6.04 -0.65
N LEU A 88 3.38 6.23 0.58
CA LEU A 88 2.65 7.45 0.94
C LEU A 88 3.53 8.69 0.85
N ALA A 89 4.79 8.62 1.33
CA ALA A 89 5.74 9.72 1.29
C ALA A 89 5.95 10.24 -0.14
N HIS A 90 6.05 9.33 -1.10
CA HIS A 90 6.19 9.69 -2.52
C HIS A 90 5.03 10.56 -3.03
N TYR A 91 3.79 10.30 -2.60
CA TYR A 91 2.63 11.13 -2.98
C TYR A 91 2.61 12.49 -2.25
N VAL A 92 3.11 12.53 -1.01
CA VAL A 92 3.16 13.74 -0.19
C VAL A 92 4.28 14.68 -0.64
N GLU A 93 5.40 14.15 -1.11
CA GLU A 93 6.56 14.89 -1.58
C GLU A 93 6.21 15.89 -2.70
N ASP A 94 5.30 15.50 -3.60
CA ASP A 94 4.73 16.38 -4.63
C ASP A 94 3.20 16.40 -4.55
N ALA A 95 2.71 17.08 -3.52
CA ALA A 95 1.29 17.17 -3.21
C ALA A 95 0.48 17.80 -4.36
N GLU A 96 1.01 18.82 -5.03
CA GLU A 96 0.30 19.51 -6.10
C GLU A 96 0.07 18.60 -7.31
N VAL A 97 1.10 17.89 -7.76
CA VAL A 97 0.99 16.91 -8.86
C VAL A 97 0.08 15.76 -8.45
N SER A 98 0.16 15.29 -7.21
CA SER A 98 -0.71 14.21 -6.69
C SER A 98 -2.19 14.62 -6.67
N LEU A 99 -2.50 15.85 -6.30
CA LEU A 99 -3.86 16.40 -6.30
C LEU A 99 -4.42 16.55 -7.74
N ARG A 100 -3.61 17.07 -8.65
CA ARG A 100 -4.01 17.19 -10.07
C ARG A 100 -4.26 15.81 -10.67
N ARG A 101 -3.36 14.86 -10.45
CA ARG A 101 -3.50 13.46 -10.86
C ARG A 101 -4.79 12.84 -10.34
N TYR A 102 -5.09 13.00 -9.05
CA TYR A 102 -6.30 12.48 -8.44
C TYR A 102 -7.58 12.96 -9.14
N ARG A 103 -7.62 14.27 -9.51
CA ARG A 103 -8.77 14.84 -10.25
C ARG A 103 -8.87 14.24 -11.65
N LEU A 104 -7.75 14.07 -12.35
CA LEU A 104 -7.71 13.48 -13.70
C LEU A 104 -8.15 12.02 -13.69
N VAL A 105 -7.63 11.21 -12.78
CA VAL A 105 -8.02 9.79 -12.60
C VAL A 105 -9.52 9.66 -12.31
N GLY A 106 -10.08 10.60 -11.56
CA GLY A 106 -11.53 10.65 -11.29
C GLY A 106 -12.39 10.85 -12.55
N ARG A 107 -11.85 11.51 -13.59
CA ARG A 107 -12.58 11.91 -14.81
C ARG A 107 -12.26 11.05 -16.03
N VAL A 108 -11.05 10.50 -16.12
CA VAL A 108 -10.54 9.80 -17.29
C VAL A 108 -10.50 8.29 -17.06
N PRO A 109 -11.36 7.49 -17.73
CA PRO A 109 -11.43 6.03 -17.54
C PRO A 109 -10.11 5.31 -17.80
N ALA A 110 -9.34 5.73 -18.82
CA ALA A 110 -8.04 5.13 -19.13
C ALA A 110 -7.03 5.30 -17.99
N LEU A 111 -6.99 6.48 -17.34
CA LEU A 111 -6.13 6.72 -16.20
C LEU A 111 -6.57 5.91 -14.98
N ARG A 112 -7.89 5.75 -14.77
CA ARG A 112 -8.42 4.90 -13.69
C ARG A 112 -8.03 3.43 -13.87
N ALA A 113 -8.13 2.90 -15.10
CA ALA A 113 -7.70 1.54 -15.38
C ALA A 113 -6.19 1.35 -15.11
N ARG A 114 -5.37 2.34 -15.45
CA ARG A 114 -3.93 2.32 -15.17
C ARG A 114 -3.63 2.36 -13.68
N GLU A 115 -4.34 3.19 -12.91
CA GLU A 115 -4.21 3.24 -11.44
C GLU A 115 -4.52 1.87 -10.82
N ILE A 116 -5.63 1.24 -11.21
CA ILE A 116 -6.01 -0.09 -10.71
C ILE A 116 -4.91 -1.13 -11.01
N ALA A 117 -4.37 -1.13 -12.22
CA ALA A 117 -3.29 -2.04 -12.58
C ALA A 117 -2.02 -1.80 -11.75
N SER A 118 -1.69 -0.53 -11.46
CA SER A 118 -0.55 -0.19 -10.60
C SER A 118 -0.76 -0.64 -9.16
N VAL A 119 -1.93 -0.45 -8.58
CA VAL A 119 -2.28 -0.92 -7.22
C VAL A 119 -2.14 -2.44 -7.10
N ALA A 120 -2.56 -3.20 -8.12
CA ALA A 120 -2.43 -4.66 -8.14
C ALA A 120 -0.97 -5.14 -8.09
N ARG A 121 -0.01 -4.35 -8.60
CA ARG A 121 1.43 -4.68 -8.52
C ARG A 121 1.95 -4.58 -7.08
N TYR A 122 1.54 -3.55 -6.32
CA TYR A 122 1.89 -3.43 -4.90
C TYR A 122 1.27 -4.55 -4.07
N GLN A 123 -0.01 -4.88 -4.31
CA GLN A 123 -0.68 -5.98 -3.62
C GLN A 123 0.06 -7.31 -3.85
N ARG A 124 0.49 -7.57 -5.09
CA ARG A 124 1.27 -8.77 -5.42
C ARG A 124 2.60 -8.80 -4.66
N LEU A 125 3.36 -7.70 -4.66
CA LEU A 125 4.64 -7.61 -3.96
C LEU A 125 4.48 -7.88 -2.46
N PHE A 126 3.49 -7.24 -1.81
CA PHE A 126 3.21 -7.50 -0.40
C PHE A 126 2.78 -8.95 -0.15
N ARG A 127 1.92 -9.52 -1.00
CA ARG A 127 1.48 -10.91 -0.88
C ARG A 127 2.65 -11.90 -0.97
N GLU A 128 3.54 -11.69 -1.92
CA GLU A 128 4.73 -12.54 -2.10
C GLU A 128 5.62 -12.49 -0.86
N PHE A 129 5.96 -11.30 -0.38
CA PHE A 129 6.76 -11.11 0.83
C PHE A 129 6.10 -11.71 2.08
N ILE A 130 4.81 -11.43 2.30
CA ILE A 130 4.08 -11.95 3.47
C ILE A 130 3.93 -13.46 3.38
N GLY A 131 3.74 -14.03 2.17
CA GLY A 131 3.69 -15.47 1.96
C GLY A 131 5.00 -16.17 2.31
N GLU A 132 6.15 -15.59 1.92
CA GLU A 132 7.46 -16.07 2.32
C GLU A 132 7.65 -16.01 3.85
N TRP A 133 7.23 -14.92 4.48
CA TRP A 133 7.29 -14.75 5.93
C TRP A 133 6.43 -15.75 6.69
N LEU A 134 5.23 -16.06 6.19
CA LEU A 134 4.29 -17.02 6.79
C LEU A 134 4.54 -18.48 6.37
N ALA A 135 5.58 -18.74 5.57
CA ALA A 135 5.85 -20.08 5.04
C ALA A 135 5.90 -21.15 6.15
N GLY A 136 5.21 -22.26 5.93
CA GLY A 136 5.06 -23.34 6.90
C GLY A 136 3.96 -23.13 7.94
N SER A 137 3.26 -22.00 7.94
CA SER A 137 2.06 -21.78 8.77
C SER A 137 0.80 -22.34 8.07
N PRO A 138 -0.23 -22.76 8.82
CA PRO A 138 -1.52 -23.11 8.23
C PRO A 138 -2.09 -21.91 7.45
N ASP A 139 -2.70 -22.21 6.28
CA ASP A 139 -3.35 -21.21 5.42
C ASP A 139 -2.46 -20.00 5.03
N ALA A 140 -1.13 -20.20 4.95
CA ALA A 140 -0.16 -19.13 4.67
C ALA A 140 -0.53 -18.29 3.45
N ASP A 141 -0.93 -18.92 2.34
CA ASP A 141 -1.29 -18.24 1.08
C ASP A 141 -2.54 -17.36 1.26
N LEU A 142 -3.59 -17.90 1.88
CA LEU A 142 -4.83 -17.15 2.15
C LEU A 142 -4.56 -15.96 3.08
N ARG A 143 -3.78 -16.19 4.12
CA ARG A 143 -3.41 -15.16 5.11
C ARG A 143 -2.58 -14.06 4.45
N ALA A 144 -1.62 -14.43 3.59
CA ALA A 144 -0.81 -13.48 2.84
C ALA A 144 -1.68 -12.62 1.90
N GLU A 145 -2.61 -13.23 1.18
CA GLU A 145 -3.55 -12.50 0.31
C GLU A 145 -4.41 -11.50 1.10
N LEU A 146 -5.03 -11.96 2.20
CA LEU A 146 -5.89 -11.10 3.04
C LEU A 146 -5.09 -9.96 3.69
N MET A 147 -3.90 -10.24 4.19
CA MET A 147 -3.06 -9.23 4.82
C MET A 147 -2.55 -8.20 3.79
N ALA A 148 -2.08 -8.64 2.62
CA ALA A 148 -1.66 -7.74 1.56
C ALA A 148 -2.81 -6.85 1.06
N ALA A 149 -4.00 -7.42 0.86
CA ALA A 149 -5.19 -6.65 0.49
C ALA A 149 -5.55 -5.62 1.55
N SER A 150 -5.49 -5.97 2.84
CA SER A 150 -5.79 -5.07 3.95
C SER A 150 -4.78 -3.93 4.07
N VAL A 151 -3.49 -4.22 3.90
CA VAL A 151 -2.41 -3.22 3.90
C VAL A 151 -2.59 -2.20 2.77
N VAL A 152 -2.86 -2.66 1.56
CA VAL A 152 -3.10 -1.80 0.39
C VAL A 152 -4.40 -1.01 0.56
N ALA A 153 -5.45 -1.61 1.12
CA ALA A 153 -6.71 -0.92 1.40
C ALA A 153 -6.53 0.21 2.43
N ALA A 154 -5.77 -0.03 3.51
CA ALA A 154 -5.45 0.97 4.53
C ALA A 154 -4.70 2.16 3.90
N HIS A 155 -3.63 1.91 3.12
CA HIS A 155 -2.92 2.94 2.39
C HIS A 155 -3.85 3.76 1.48
N ASN A 156 -4.61 3.10 0.63
CA ASN A 156 -5.48 3.75 -0.35
C ASN A 156 -6.61 4.55 0.32
N GLN A 157 -7.12 4.10 1.46
CA GLN A 157 -8.13 4.84 2.22
C GLN A 157 -7.55 6.16 2.75
N VAL A 158 -6.36 6.12 3.35
CA VAL A 158 -5.68 7.30 3.88
C VAL A 158 -5.28 8.26 2.77
N LEU A 159 -4.63 7.76 1.72
CA LEU A 159 -4.21 8.57 0.56
C LEU A 159 -5.40 9.30 -0.07
N ARG A 160 -6.50 8.59 -0.35
CA ARG A 160 -7.71 9.21 -0.92
C ARG A 160 -8.37 10.20 0.05
N GLY A 161 -8.32 9.94 1.35
CA GLY A 161 -8.78 10.88 2.37
C GLY A 161 -7.99 12.18 2.34
N TRP A 162 -6.66 12.06 2.32
CA TRP A 162 -5.73 13.17 2.24
C TRP A 162 -5.89 13.99 0.95
N LEU A 163 -5.99 13.33 -0.21
CA LEU A 163 -6.22 13.98 -1.51
C LEU A 163 -7.56 14.73 -1.56
N ARG A 164 -8.65 14.13 -1.02
CA ARG A 164 -9.97 14.80 -0.94
C ARG A 164 -9.95 16.00 -0.03
N ALA A 165 -9.15 15.99 1.02
CA ALA A 165 -8.96 17.12 1.92
C ALA A 165 -7.99 18.21 1.36
N GLY A 166 -7.52 18.06 0.12
CA GLY A 166 -6.63 19.03 -0.53
C GLY A 166 -5.17 18.95 -0.10
N GLY A 167 -4.73 17.85 0.50
CA GLY A 167 -3.33 17.64 0.85
C GLY A 167 -2.79 18.53 1.98
N THR A 168 -3.66 19.10 2.82
CA THR A 168 -3.31 20.18 3.75
C THR A 168 -2.87 19.71 5.14
N HIS A 169 -3.06 18.44 5.46
CA HIS A 169 -2.71 17.87 6.77
C HIS A 169 -1.69 16.74 6.63
N ASP A 170 -1.05 16.36 7.74
CA ASP A 170 -0.12 15.23 7.78
C ASP A 170 -0.90 13.90 7.67
N PRO A 171 -0.69 13.08 6.61
CA PRO A 171 -1.40 11.81 6.46
C PRO A 171 -0.73 10.63 7.21
N PHE A 172 0.45 10.79 7.80
CA PHE A 172 1.15 9.69 8.44
C PHE A 172 0.48 9.20 9.74
N PRO A 173 0.02 10.05 10.67
CA PRO A 173 -0.69 9.56 11.85
C PRO A 173 -1.98 8.78 11.51
N PRO A 174 -2.83 9.21 10.57
CA PRO A 174 -3.94 8.37 10.06
C PRO A 174 -3.49 7.06 9.44
N LEU A 175 -2.35 7.03 8.71
CA LEU A 175 -1.81 5.79 8.15
C LEU A 175 -1.37 4.83 9.25
N ASP A 176 -0.62 5.31 10.24
CA ASP A 176 -0.15 4.48 11.35
C ASP A 176 -1.33 3.89 12.13
N HIS A 177 -2.39 4.67 12.33
CA HIS A 177 -3.62 4.20 12.96
C HIS A 177 -4.30 3.10 12.13
N ALA A 178 -4.46 3.30 10.82
CA ALA A 178 -5.06 2.31 9.93
C ALA A 178 -4.24 1.01 9.85
N LEU A 179 -2.90 1.12 9.77
CA LEU A 179 -2.00 -0.04 9.80
C LEU A 179 -2.05 -0.75 11.16
N GLY A 180 -2.23 -0.02 12.26
CA GLY A 180 -2.46 -0.58 13.58
C GLY A 180 -3.66 -1.53 13.63
N TYR A 181 -4.78 -1.18 12.96
CA TYR A 181 -5.93 -2.09 12.82
C TYR A 181 -5.57 -3.34 12.01
N VAL A 182 -4.86 -3.19 10.90
CA VAL A 182 -4.43 -4.33 10.09
C VAL A 182 -3.56 -5.27 10.93
N ILE A 183 -2.53 -4.75 11.60
CA ILE A 183 -1.63 -5.53 12.44
C ILE A 183 -2.40 -6.22 13.57
N ALA A 184 -3.30 -5.52 14.27
CA ALA A 184 -4.11 -6.10 15.35
C ALA A 184 -4.98 -7.26 14.85
N THR A 185 -5.57 -7.13 13.65
CA THR A 185 -6.40 -8.18 13.04
C THR A 185 -5.59 -9.45 12.75
N PHE A 186 -4.33 -9.29 12.31
CA PHE A 186 -3.48 -10.39 11.90
C PHE A 186 -2.47 -10.86 12.97
N ARG A 187 -2.38 -10.18 14.13
CA ARG A 187 -1.45 -10.54 15.22
C ARG A 187 -1.62 -11.97 15.72
N HIS A 188 -2.85 -12.49 15.76
CA HIS A 188 -3.11 -13.88 16.18
C HIS A 188 -2.74 -14.92 15.11
N LEU A 189 -2.26 -14.45 13.97
CA LEU A 189 -1.82 -15.28 12.86
C LEU A 189 -0.30 -15.47 12.84
N GLU A 190 0.43 -14.91 13.80
CA GLU A 190 1.86 -15.20 13.98
C GLU A 190 2.06 -16.69 14.24
N ARG A 191 3.23 -17.21 13.79
CA ARG A 191 3.57 -18.63 13.96
C ARG A 191 3.13 -19.12 15.32
N PRO A 192 2.54 -20.33 15.43
CA PRO A 192 2.46 -20.98 16.72
C PRO A 192 3.92 -21.09 17.23
N GLN A 193 4.26 -20.30 18.24
CA GLN A 193 5.49 -20.54 18.97
C GLN A 193 5.39 -21.95 19.53
N ASP A 194 6.42 -22.76 19.28
CA ASP A 194 6.49 -24.14 19.75
C ASP A 194 5.80 -24.33 21.10
N GLY A 195 4.67 -25.00 21.08
CA GLY A 195 4.04 -25.85 22.08
C GLY A 195 3.93 -25.41 23.54
N LYS A 196 4.32 -24.18 23.93
CA LYS A 196 4.37 -23.78 25.35
C LYS A 196 3.35 -22.75 25.81
N ASP A 197 2.73 -22.01 24.89
CA ASP A 197 1.70 -21.03 25.26
C ASP A 197 0.38 -21.32 24.52
N GLN A 198 -0.38 -22.30 25.01
CA GLN A 198 -1.76 -22.49 24.57
C GLN A 198 -2.63 -21.40 25.20
N VAL A 199 -3.13 -20.46 24.38
CA VAL A 199 -4.15 -19.52 24.80
C VAL A 199 -5.53 -20.21 24.73
N VAL A 200 -6.15 -20.45 25.86
CA VAL A 200 -7.54 -20.92 25.93
C VAL A 200 -8.46 -19.70 25.95
N VAL A 201 -9.28 -19.53 24.92
CA VAL A 201 -10.34 -18.52 24.91
C VAL A 201 -11.65 -19.23 25.28
N ALA A 202 -12.21 -18.89 26.44
CA ALA A 202 -13.49 -19.40 26.89
C ALA A 202 -14.48 -18.26 27.10
N THR A 203 -15.73 -18.44 26.65
CA THR A 203 -16.81 -17.48 26.86
C THR A 203 -17.72 -17.97 27.98
N PHE A 204 -17.94 -17.11 28.96
CA PHE A 204 -18.79 -17.40 30.10
C PHE A 204 -19.96 -16.41 30.19
N SER A 205 -21.08 -16.86 30.75
CA SER A 205 -22.15 -15.94 31.12
C SER A 205 -21.65 -14.91 32.12
N ARG A 206 -22.09 -13.67 32.02
CA ARG A 206 -21.76 -12.60 32.96
C ARG A 206 -22.19 -12.92 34.40
N SER A 207 -23.11 -13.87 34.56
CA SER A 207 -23.62 -14.37 35.87
C SER A 207 -22.90 -15.62 36.37
N ALA A 208 -21.92 -16.17 35.65
CA ALA A 208 -21.18 -17.34 36.09
C ALA A 208 -20.32 -16.99 37.33
N SER A 209 -20.33 -17.87 38.32
CA SER A 209 -19.48 -17.66 39.48
C SER A 209 -18.01 -17.86 39.13
N PRO A 210 -17.08 -17.17 39.81
CA PRO A 210 -15.64 -17.37 39.59
C PRO A 210 -15.21 -18.83 39.73
N GLN A 211 -15.85 -19.56 40.60
CA GLN A 211 -15.57 -20.98 40.83
C GLN A 211 -15.99 -21.86 39.66
N ALA A 212 -17.17 -21.63 39.06
CA ALA A 212 -17.63 -22.35 37.87
C ALA A 212 -16.73 -22.06 36.66
N VAL A 213 -16.20 -20.83 36.54
CA VAL A 213 -15.24 -20.46 35.52
C VAL A 213 -13.92 -21.23 35.66
N MET A 214 -13.39 -21.31 36.88
CA MET A 214 -12.14 -22.01 37.19
C MET A 214 -12.27 -23.52 36.97
N GLU A 215 -13.37 -24.14 37.41
CA GLU A 215 -13.65 -25.56 37.20
C GLU A 215 -13.72 -25.90 35.69
N ALA A 216 -14.43 -25.12 34.90
CA ALA A 216 -14.53 -25.35 33.47
C ALA A 216 -13.17 -25.20 32.75
N ILE A 217 -12.29 -24.27 33.18
CA ILE A 217 -10.94 -24.12 32.64
C ILE A 217 -10.08 -25.33 33.03
N GLN A 218 -10.16 -25.79 34.27
CA GLN A 218 -9.40 -26.95 34.78
C GLN A 218 -9.82 -28.25 34.11
N ASP A 219 -11.11 -28.47 33.90
CA ASP A 219 -11.63 -29.62 33.16
C ASP A 219 -11.14 -29.65 31.72
N HIS A 220 -11.07 -28.50 31.06
CA HIS A 220 -10.58 -28.40 29.70
C HIS A 220 -9.06 -28.59 29.55
N LEU A 221 -8.30 -28.16 30.54
CA LEU A 221 -6.86 -28.35 30.60
C LEU A 221 -6.44 -29.74 31.09
N GLY A 222 -7.29 -30.39 31.91
CA GLY A 222 -7.05 -31.73 32.46
C GLY A 222 -7.53 -32.90 31.58
N SER A 223 -8.30 -32.64 30.52
CA SER A 223 -8.95 -33.70 29.70
C SER A 223 -8.12 -34.16 28.49
N ARG A 224 -6.80 -33.99 28.47
CA ARG A 224 -5.96 -34.54 27.38
C ARG A 224 -5.12 -35.71 27.85
N PRO A 225 -5.20 -36.86 27.09
CA PRO A 225 -4.32 -38.03 27.25
C PRO A 225 -2.89 -37.71 26.83
#